data_cee5935700cf3d5ceca98b5c6dcce443
#
_entry.id   cee5935700cf3d5ceca98b5c6dcce443
#
_cell.length_a   1.000
_cell.length_b   1.000
_cell.length_c   1.000
_cell.angle_alpha   90.00
_cell.angle_beta   90.00
_cell.angle_gamma   90.00
#
_symmetry.space_group_name_H-M   'P 1'
#
loop_
_entity.id
_entity.type
_entity.pdbx_description
1 polymer ?
#
loop_
_entity_poly.entity_id
_entity_poly.type
_entity_poly.pdbx_seq_one_letter_code
_entity_poly.pdbx_strand_id
1 'polypeptide(L)'
;MPPEMTDVLIVEDENQLAALHAEMVKQHPHLRLVGMAATLADAERQIREKRPHLVLLDNYLPDGKGITLTESLTLKNSACSVIFITAASDMDTCSQAIRNGAFDYLLKPVSWKRLSYSLERFVQFREQQRVWKIVDQQHVDSLYQLQARSFRPDSGAKGIEENTLTLVQRLFVESREQIFSVDDVVSATGLSKTTTRRYLEHCVESGFLTVEMLYGKIGHPRRLYRRAEGEA
;
A
#
# COMPACT_ATOMS: atom_id res chain seq x y z
N MET A 1 13.38 -7.98 22.06
CA MET A 1 14.05 -8.90 21.12
C MET A 1 14.11 -8.20 19.78
N PRO A 2 15.21 -8.28 19.03
CA PRO A 2 15.24 -7.71 17.67
C PRO A 2 14.12 -8.34 16.83
N PRO A 3 13.52 -7.58 15.89
CA PRO A 3 12.50 -8.10 15.01
C PRO A 3 13.08 -9.26 14.18
N GLU A 4 12.35 -10.36 14.12
CA GLU A 4 12.75 -11.52 13.34
C GLU A 4 12.61 -11.21 11.85
N MET A 5 13.64 -11.56 11.07
CA MET A 5 13.62 -11.37 9.62
C MET A 5 12.54 -12.25 8.98
N THR A 6 11.79 -11.70 8.08
CA THR A 6 10.81 -12.40 7.28
C THR A 6 11.46 -12.90 5.98
N ASP A 7 11.55 -14.20 5.83
CA ASP A 7 12.15 -14.85 4.65
C ASP A 7 11.19 -14.82 3.47
N VAL A 8 11.67 -14.31 2.34
CA VAL A 8 10.90 -14.13 1.11
C VAL A 8 11.54 -14.92 -0.03
N LEU A 9 10.72 -15.70 -0.73
CA LEU A 9 11.04 -16.33 -2.00
C LEU A 9 10.32 -15.59 -3.13
N ILE A 10 11.00 -15.34 -4.24
CA ILE A 10 10.41 -14.77 -5.45
C ILE A 10 10.27 -15.87 -6.49
N VAL A 11 9.09 -15.98 -7.10
CA VAL A 11 8.78 -16.93 -8.18
C VAL A 11 8.30 -16.14 -9.39
N GLU A 12 9.20 -15.94 -10.32
CA GLU A 12 9.04 -15.08 -11.51
C GLU A 12 10.00 -15.57 -12.60
N ASP A 13 9.52 -15.86 -13.80
CA ASP A 13 10.35 -16.35 -14.91
C ASP A 13 11.02 -15.20 -15.69
N GLU A 14 10.49 -14.01 -15.61
CA GLU A 14 11.11 -12.82 -16.22
C GLU A 14 12.23 -12.27 -15.34
N ASN A 15 13.49 -12.51 -15.71
CA ASN A 15 14.66 -12.14 -14.93
C ASN A 15 14.71 -10.66 -14.50
N GLN A 16 14.26 -9.75 -15.37
CA GLN A 16 14.28 -8.32 -15.07
C GLN A 16 13.26 -7.96 -13.96
N LEU A 17 12.05 -8.53 -14.03
CA LEU A 17 11.03 -8.35 -12.99
C LEU A 17 11.45 -9.03 -11.68
N ALA A 18 11.99 -10.23 -11.74
CA ALA A 18 12.51 -10.93 -10.58
C ALA A 18 13.60 -10.09 -9.87
N ALA A 19 14.54 -9.50 -10.63
CA ALA A 19 15.57 -8.63 -10.08
C ALA A 19 14.98 -7.35 -9.46
N LEU A 20 13.99 -6.74 -10.11
CA LEU A 20 13.30 -5.56 -9.57
C LEU A 20 12.61 -5.88 -8.24
N HIS A 21 11.87 -6.97 -8.16
CA HIS A 21 11.23 -7.40 -6.91
C HIS A 21 12.25 -7.76 -5.83
N ALA A 22 13.39 -8.35 -6.22
CA ALA A 22 14.49 -8.67 -5.30
C ALA A 22 15.08 -7.40 -4.66
N GLU A 23 15.29 -6.34 -5.44
CA GLU A 23 15.74 -5.05 -4.91
C GLU A 23 14.74 -4.46 -3.91
N MET A 24 13.44 -4.56 -4.20
CA MET A 24 12.39 -4.10 -3.29
C MET A 24 12.42 -4.85 -1.95
N VAL A 25 12.56 -6.18 -2.00
CA VAL A 25 12.67 -7.01 -0.79
C VAL A 25 13.92 -6.65 0.01
N LYS A 26 15.08 -6.47 -0.64
CA LYS A 26 16.35 -6.14 0.03
C LYS A 26 16.36 -4.76 0.69
N GLN A 27 15.61 -3.80 0.16
CA GLN A 27 15.52 -2.45 0.75
C GLN A 27 14.64 -2.40 2.01
N HIS A 28 13.82 -3.43 2.25
CA HIS A 28 12.97 -3.48 3.42
C HIS A 28 13.74 -4.01 4.65
N PRO A 29 13.75 -3.29 5.79
CA PRO A 29 14.62 -3.62 6.93
C PRO A 29 14.29 -4.95 7.62
N HIS A 30 13.08 -5.46 7.44
CA HIS A 30 12.59 -6.68 8.10
C HIS A 30 12.39 -7.86 7.15
N LEU A 31 12.79 -7.73 5.87
CA LEU A 31 12.70 -8.80 4.88
C LEU A 31 14.09 -9.33 4.51
N ARG A 32 14.15 -10.62 4.25
CA ARG A 32 15.35 -11.29 3.74
C ARG A 32 14.99 -12.12 2.52
N LEU A 33 15.60 -11.82 1.39
CA LEU A 33 15.48 -12.66 0.19
C LEU A 33 16.24 -13.96 0.40
N VAL A 34 15.53 -15.09 0.38
CA VAL A 34 16.12 -16.42 0.56
C VAL A 34 16.27 -17.20 -0.75
N GLY A 35 15.62 -16.74 -1.81
CA GLY A 35 15.78 -17.37 -3.12
C GLY A 35 14.93 -16.73 -4.20
N MET A 36 15.20 -17.17 -5.43
CA MET A 36 14.44 -16.84 -6.62
C MET A 36 14.24 -18.14 -7.41
N ALA A 37 13.07 -18.34 -7.99
CA ALA A 37 12.72 -19.48 -8.83
C ALA A 37 12.04 -18.99 -10.11
N ALA A 38 12.34 -19.60 -11.23
CA ALA A 38 11.72 -19.28 -12.52
C ALA A 38 10.65 -20.32 -12.94
N THR A 39 10.44 -21.36 -12.14
CA THR A 39 9.49 -22.46 -12.43
C THR A 39 8.79 -22.89 -11.16
N LEU A 40 7.62 -23.54 -11.31
CA LEU A 40 6.89 -24.15 -10.19
C LEU A 40 7.72 -25.25 -9.52
N ALA A 41 8.35 -26.11 -10.31
CA ALA A 41 9.15 -27.22 -9.80
C ALA A 41 10.31 -26.73 -8.91
N ASP A 42 11.01 -25.66 -9.33
CA ASP A 42 12.07 -25.05 -8.53
C ASP A 42 11.50 -24.31 -7.30
N ALA A 43 10.37 -23.60 -7.44
CA ALA A 43 9.69 -22.96 -6.33
C ALA A 43 9.31 -23.97 -5.24
N GLU A 44 8.68 -25.09 -5.61
CA GLU A 44 8.32 -26.14 -4.67
C GLU A 44 9.54 -26.74 -3.95
N ARG A 45 10.63 -26.97 -4.67
CA ARG A 45 11.90 -27.45 -4.08
C ARG A 45 12.42 -26.44 -3.06
N GLN A 46 12.53 -25.15 -3.43
CA GLN A 46 13.05 -24.10 -2.55
C GLN A 46 12.14 -23.86 -1.33
N ILE A 47 10.81 -23.97 -1.48
CA ILE A 47 9.87 -23.85 -0.36
C ILE A 47 10.09 -24.98 0.66
N ARG A 48 10.30 -26.22 0.20
CA ARG A 48 10.59 -27.36 1.09
C ARG A 48 11.92 -27.20 1.84
N GLU A 49 12.95 -26.72 1.14
CA GLU A 49 14.30 -26.58 1.68
C GLU A 49 14.46 -25.37 2.61
N LYS A 50 13.95 -24.22 2.18
CA LYS A 50 14.20 -22.92 2.82
C LYS A 50 13.08 -22.47 3.76
N ARG A 51 11.89 -23.06 3.63
CA ARG A 51 10.69 -22.74 4.41
C ARG A 51 10.43 -21.22 4.50
N PRO A 52 10.31 -20.53 3.37
CA PRO A 52 10.09 -19.08 3.38
C PRO A 52 8.77 -18.76 4.09
N HIS A 53 8.71 -17.56 4.63
CA HIS A 53 7.50 -17.05 5.26
C HIS A 53 6.54 -16.44 4.25
N LEU A 54 7.08 -15.92 3.16
CA LEU A 54 6.34 -15.28 2.09
C LEU A 54 6.87 -15.73 0.72
N VAL A 55 5.96 -15.97 -0.20
CA VAL A 55 6.26 -16.15 -1.63
C VAL A 55 5.63 -14.99 -2.40
N LEU A 56 6.44 -14.26 -3.17
CA LEU A 56 5.96 -13.38 -4.24
C LEU A 56 5.85 -14.23 -5.51
N LEU A 57 4.65 -14.37 -6.05
CA LEU A 57 4.34 -15.41 -7.03
C LEU A 57 3.70 -14.82 -8.29
N ASP A 58 4.32 -15.05 -9.44
CA ASP A 58 3.58 -14.92 -10.70
C ASP A 58 2.70 -16.15 -10.95
N ASN A 59 1.56 -15.91 -11.57
CA ASN A 59 0.65 -16.97 -11.97
C ASN A 59 1.03 -17.64 -13.30
N TYR A 60 1.75 -16.94 -14.17
CA TYR A 60 2.13 -17.48 -15.47
C TYR A 60 3.61 -17.88 -15.47
N LEU A 61 3.88 -19.16 -15.33
CA LEU A 61 5.23 -19.74 -15.31
C LEU A 61 5.39 -20.74 -16.45
N PRO A 62 6.62 -21.00 -16.91
CA PRO A 62 6.87 -21.88 -18.05
C PRO A 62 6.33 -23.31 -17.90
N ASP A 63 6.25 -23.80 -16.68
CA ASP A 63 5.84 -25.17 -16.34
C ASP A 63 4.42 -25.25 -15.73
N GLY A 64 3.68 -24.14 -15.70
CA GLY A 64 2.29 -24.15 -15.26
C GLY A 64 1.78 -22.86 -14.63
N LYS A 65 0.63 -22.94 -13.96
CA LYS A 65 -0.01 -21.81 -13.29
C LYS A 65 0.38 -21.76 -11.81
N GLY A 66 0.84 -20.59 -11.34
CA GLY A 66 1.21 -20.34 -9.94
C GLY A 66 0.10 -20.64 -8.94
N ILE A 67 -1.17 -20.51 -9.36
CA ILE A 67 -2.32 -20.82 -8.51
C ILE A 67 -2.29 -22.28 -7.97
N THR A 68 -1.75 -23.23 -8.73
CA THR A 68 -1.64 -24.63 -8.29
C THR A 68 -0.67 -24.79 -7.12
N LEU A 69 0.34 -23.93 -7.02
CA LEU A 69 1.25 -23.90 -5.88
C LEU A 69 0.52 -23.54 -4.57
N THR A 70 -0.43 -22.62 -4.62
CA THR A 70 -1.21 -22.22 -3.43
C THR A 70 -2.09 -23.36 -2.93
N GLU A 71 -2.67 -24.16 -3.81
CA GLU A 71 -3.43 -25.36 -3.45
C GLU A 71 -2.53 -26.37 -2.73
N SER A 72 -1.34 -26.63 -3.30
CA SER A 72 -0.36 -27.52 -2.70
C SER A 72 0.11 -27.04 -1.32
N LEU A 73 0.34 -25.74 -1.14
CA LEU A 73 0.74 -25.15 0.15
C LEU A 73 -0.37 -25.26 1.20
N THR A 74 -1.61 -24.98 0.82
CA THR A 74 -2.79 -25.09 1.70
C THR A 74 -2.99 -26.54 2.17
N LEU A 75 -2.94 -27.50 1.25
CA LEU A 75 -3.09 -28.92 1.57
C LEU A 75 -1.95 -29.47 2.45
N LYS A 76 -0.74 -28.94 2.31
CA LYS A 76 0.43 -29.34 3.11
C LYS A 76 0.53 -28.64 4.46
N ASN A 77 -0.46 -27.84 4.83
CA ASN A 77 -0.48 -27.06 6.08
C ASN A 77 0.80 -26.22 6.27
N SER A 78 1.25 -25.60 5.20
CA SER A 78 2.45 -24.76 5.21
C SER A 78 2.18 -23.42 5.87
N ALA A 79 3.08 -22.98 6.74
CA ALA A 79 3.05 -21.64 7.34
C ALA A 79 3.49 -20.52 6.37
N CYS A 80 3.59 -20.82 5.08
CA CYS A 80 4.01 -19.92 4.03
C CYS A 80 2.80 -19.16 3.45
N SER A 81 2.87 -17.85 3.42
CA SER A 81 1.86 -16.99 2.78
C SER A 81 2.27 -16.65 1.35
N VAL A 82 1.28 -16.29 0.53
CA VAL A 82 1.50 -15.94 -0.88
C VAL A 82 0.95 -14.55 -1.17
N ILE A 83 1.73 -13.73 -1.86
CA ILE A 83 1.28 -12.52 -2.53
C ILE A 83 1.45 -12.76 -4.03
N PHE A 84 0.35 -12.69 -4.77
CA PHE A 84 0.42 -12.74 -6.23
C PHE A 84 0.87 -11.40 -6.82
N ILE A 85 1.77 -11.49 -7.82
CA ILE A 85 2.16 -10.35 -8.66
C ILE A 85 2.06 -10.84 -10.11
N THR A 86 0.93 -10.59 -10.77
CA THR A 86 0.63 -11.29 -12.01
C THR A 86 -0.14 -10.42 -13.01
N ALA A 87 -0.04 -10.76 -14.29
CA ALA A 87 -0.87 -10.20 -15.34
C ALA A 87 -2.29 -10.83 -15.39
N ALA A 88 -2.55 -11.91 -14.62
CA ALA A 88 -3.86 -12.54 -14.57
C ALA A 88 -4.89 -11.58 -13.96
N SER A 89 -5.80 -11.09 -14.80
CA SER A 89 -6.85 -10.14 -14.41
C SER A 89 -8.26 -10.76 -14.45
N ASP A 90 -8.35 -12.06 -14.72
CA ASP A 90 -9.62 -12.77 -14.72
C ASP A 90 -10.12 -13.04 -13.30
N MET A 91 -11.44 -12.93 -13.11
CA MET A 91 -12.07 -13.04 -11.81
C MET A 91 -11.96 -14.45 -11.21
N ASP A 92 -11.89 -15.48 -12.05
CA ASP A 92 -11.82 -16.87 -11.58
C ASP A 92 -10.50 -17.13 -10.90
N THR A 93 -9.38 -16.76 -11.52
CA THR A 93 -8.03 -16.85 -10.92
C THR A 93 -7.91 -16.02 -9.64
N CYS A 94 -8.41 -14.77 -9.66
CA CYS A 94 -8.40 -13.91 -8.48
C CYS A 94 -9.22 -14.51 -7.34
N SER A 95 -10.45 -14.98 -7.63
CA SER A 95 -11.32 -15.61 -6.63
C SER A 95 -10.74 -16.90 -6.06
N GLN A 96 -10.07 -17.68 -6.88
CA GLN A 96 -9.38 -18.91 -6.44
C GLN A 96 -8.19 -18.57 -5.52
N ALA A 97 -7.38 -17.56 -5.88
CA ALA A 97 -6.28 -17.09 -5.03
C ALA A 97 -6.79 -16.66 -3.63
N ILE A 98 -7.88 -15.90 -3.58
CA ILE A 98 -8.51 -15.48 -2.32
C ILE A 98 -8.99 -16.69 -1.52
N ARG A 99 -9.70 -17.63 -2.15
CA ARG A 99 -10.16 -18.86 -1.47
C ARG A 99 -9.02 -19.72 -0.95
N ASN A 100 -7.87 -19.73 -1.65
CA ASN A 100 -6.67 -20.45 -1.24
C ASN A 100 -5.85 -19.70 -0.16
N GLY A 101 -6.35 -18.56 0.35
CA GLY A 101 -5.72 -17.82 1.43
C GLY A 101 -4.54 -16.94 0.99
N ALA A 102 -4.50 -16.48 -0.26
CA ALA A 102 -3.52 -15.49 -0.67
C ALA A 102 -3.62 -14.23 0.22
N PHE A 103 -2.47 -13.74 0.68
CA PHE A 103 -2.40 -12.55 1.52
C PHE A 103 -2.75 -11.29 0.74
N ASP A 104 -2.32 -11.21 -0.51
CA ASP A 104 -2.67 -10.10 -1.43
C ASP A 104 -2.60 -10.56 -2.89
N TYR A 105 -3.22 -9.79 -3.79
CA TYR A 105 -3.25 -10.03 -5.23
C TYR A 105 -2.98 -8.73 -5.97
N LEU A 106 -1.83 -8.68 -6.66
CA LEU A 106 -1.32 -7.49 -7.33
C LEU A 106 -1.30 -7.69 -8.83
N LEU A 107 -1.95 -6.78 -9.56
CA LEU A 107 -1.93 -6.79 -11.02
C LEU A 107 -0.70 -6.07 -11.56
N LYS A 108 0.01 -6.69 -12.51
CA LYS A 108 1.09 -6.06 -13.28
C LYS A 108 0.51 -5.00 -14.24
N PRO A 109 1.15 -3.82 -14.41
CA PRO A 109 2.38 -3.40 -13.78
C PRO A 109 2.17 -2.95 -12.33
N VAL A 110 2.92 -3.50 -11.40
CA VAL A 110 2.85 -3.13 -10.00
C VAL A 110 3.78 -1.96 -9.69
N SER A 111 3.27 -0.91 -9.05
CA SER A 111 4.10 0.21 -8.61
C SER A 111 4.91 -0.16 -7.37
N TRP A 112 6.09 0.49 -7.21
CA TRP A 112 6.90 0.40 -6.00
C TRP A 112 6.06 0.61 -4.72
N LYS A 113 5.28 1.69 -4.66
CA LYS A 113 4.41 2.01 -3.52
C LYS A 113 3.41 0.89 -3.21
N ARG A 114 2.82 0.27 -4.25
CA ARG A 114 1.83 -0.79 -4.05
C ARG A 114 2.44 -2.06 -3.47
N LEU A 115 3.60 -2.50 -3.98
CA LEU A 115 4.29 -3.68 -3.47
C LEU A 115 4.86 -3.42 -2.07
N SER A 116 5.52 -2.29 -1.84
CA SER A 116 6.01 -1.90 -0.51
C SER A 116 4.91 -1.90 0.54
N TYR A 117 3.73 -1.36 0.22
CA TYR A 117 2.58 -1.38 1.11
C TYR A 117 2.12 -2.81 1.45
N SER A 118 2.12 -3.71 0.48
CA SER A 118 1.74 -5.10 0.71
C SER A 118 2.76 -5.85 1.58
N LEU A 119 4.05 -5.62 1.33
CA LEU A 119 5.14 -6.19 2.11
C LEU A 119 5.13 -5.69 3.56
N GLU A 120 4.95 -4.40 3.78
CA GLU A 120 4.85 -3.80 5.12
C GLU A 120 3.68 -4.39 5.92
N ARG A 121 2.49 -4.50 5.30
CA ARG A 121 1.33 -5.14 5.93
C ARG A 121 1.60 -6.59 6.32
N PHE A 122 2.30 -7.33 5.46
CA PHE A 122 2.65 -8.71 5.75
C PHE A 122 3.62 -8.82 6.94
N VAL A 123 4.62 -7.95 7.01
CA VAL A 123 5.54 -7.89 8.16
C VAL A 123 4.79 -7.58 9.45
N GLN A 124 3.90 -6.58 9.44
CA GLN A 124 3.06 -6.24 10.60
C GLN A 124 2.14 -7.39 11.01
N PHE A 125 1.51 -8.06 10.06
CA PHE A 125 0.67 -9.22 10.31
C PHE A 125 1.44 -10.35 11.00
N ARG A 126 2.64 -10.70 10.52
CA ARG A 126 3.49 -11.70 11.13
C ARG A 126 3.96 -11.31 12.52
N GLU A 127 4.35 -10.08 12.70
CA GLU A 127 4.80 -9.61 14.01
C GLU A 127 3.67 -9.71 15.05
N GLN A 128 2.45 -9.36 14.70
CA GLN A 128 1.30 -9.52 15.60
C GLN A 128 1.03 -10.98 15.93
N GLN A 129 1.07 -11.89 14.94
CA GLN A 129 0.92 -13.32 15.18
C GLN A 129 1.99 -13.88 16.14
N ARG A 130 3.22 -13.34 16.07
CA ARG A 130 4.32 -13.77 16.95
C ARG A 130 4.17 -13.27 18.37
N VAL A 131 3.73 -12.04 18.54
CA VAL A 131 3.62 -11.37 19.84
C VAL A 131 2.42 -11.89 20.64
N TRP A 132 1.30 -12.12 19.99
CA TRP A 132 0.07 -12.50 20.67
C TRP A 132 -0.02 -14.02 20.85
N LYS A 133 0.27 -14.46 22.08
CA LYS A 133 0.11 -15.87 22.48
C LYS A 133 -1.33 -16.24 22.84
N ILE A 134 -2.09 -15.25 23.27
CA ILE A 134 -3.52 -15.34 23.58
C ILE A 134 -4.21 -14.23 22.80
N VAL A 135 -5.29 -14.56 22.12
CA VAL A 135 -6.04 -13.63 21.30
C VAL A 135 -7.41 -13.35 21.95
N ASP A 136 -7.79 -12.08 21.95
CA ASP A 136 -9.16 -11.64 22.17
C ASP A 136 -9.76 -11.18 20.83
N GLN A 137 -11.03 -10.76 20.85
CA GLN A 137 -11.72 -10.35 19.63
C GLN A 137 -11.05 -9.14 18.95
N GLN A 138 -10.46 -8.22 19.73
CA GLN A 138 -9.79 -7.04 19.15
C GLN A 138 -8.52 -7.44 18.39
N HIS A 139 -7.78 -8.42 18.91
CA HIS A 139 -6.63 -8.99 18.22
C HIS A 139 -7.03 -9.66 16.90
N VAL A 140 -8.11 -10.45 16.92
CA VAL A 140 -8.64 -11.08 15.70
C VAL A 140 -9.05 -10.04 14.68
N ASP A 141 -9.83 -9.03 15.08
CA ASP A 141 -10.28 -7.96 14.19
C ASP A 141 -9.10 -7.19 13.59
N SER A 142 -8.05 -6.93 14.37
CA SER A 142 -6.82 -6.28 13.91
C SER A 142 -6.09 -7.08 12.83
N LEU A 143 -5.98 -8.41 12.98
CA LEU A 143 -5.38 -9.29 11.97
C LEU A 143 -6.19 -9.29 10.67
N TYR A 144 -7.52 -9.39 10.76
CA TYR A 144 -8.39 -9.30 9.58
C TYR A 144 -8.30 -7.93 8.91
N GLN A 145 -8.23 -6.84 9.68
CA GLN A 145 -8.04 -5.51 9.12
C GLN A 145 -6.71 -5.36 8.38
N LEU A 146 -5.62 -5.91 8.90
CA LEU A 146 -4.33 -5.92 8.19
C LEU A 146 -4.41 -6.70 6.88
N GLN A 147 -5.14 -7.79 6.84
CA GLN A 147 -5.34 -8.58 5.62
C GLN A 147 -6.29 -7.89 4.63
N ALA A 148 -7.34 -7.23 5.11
CA ALA A 148 -8.38 -6.60 4.28
C ALA A 148 -8.09 -5.14 3.89
N ARG A 149 -7.05 -4.49 4.46
CA ARG A 149 -6.74 -3.08 4.15
C ARG A 149 -6.50 -2.90 2.67
N SER A 150 -7.45 -2.21 2.01
CA SER A 150 -7.24 -1.80 0.63
C SER A 150 -6.08 -0.80 0.56
N PHE A 151 -5.15 -1.07 -0.35
CA PHE A 151 -4.23 -0.05 -0.80
C PHE A 151 -5.08 1.10 -1.37
N ARG A 152 -5.14 2.16 -0.64
CA ARG A 152 -5.42 3.44 -1.29
C ARG A 152 -4.04 3.86 -1.81
N PRO A 153 -3.79 3.86 -3.16
CA PRO A 153 -2.66 4.63 -3.65
C PRO A 153 -2.85 5.95 -2.94
N ASP A 154 -1.78 6.44 -2.26
CA ASP A 154 -1.84 7.82 -1.81
C ASP A 154 -2.65 8.49 -2.87
N SER A 155 -3.87 8.84 -2.53
CA SER A 155 -4.58 9.78 -3.31
C SER A 155 -3.81 11.09 -3.10
N GLY A 156 -2.62 11.12 -3.67
CA GLY A 156 -2.19 12.33 -4.32
C GLY A 156 -3.40 12.57 -5.19
N ALA A 157 -4.38 13.29 -4.65
CA ALA A 157 -5.75 13.35 -5.12
C ALA A 157 -5.64 13.45 -6.62
N LYS A 158 -6.28 12.56 -7.39
CA LYS A 158 -6.08 12.46 -8.85
C LYS A 158 -5.82 13.85 -9.40
N GLY A 159 -4.54 14.15 -9.79
CA GLY A 159 -4.09 15.47 -10.19
C GLY A 159 -3.51 16.38 -9.08
N ILE A 160 -3.11 15.90 -7.89
CA ILE A 160 -2.26 16.67 -6.96
C ILE A 160 -0.81 16.43 -7.36
N GLU A 161 -0.21 17.42 -7.96
CA GLU A 161 1.21 17.48 -8.30
C GLU A 161 1.97 18.07 -7.11
N GLU A 162 3.09 17.46 -6.73
CA GLU A 162 3.84 17.81 -5.51
C GLU A 162 4.34 19.25 -5.52
N ASN A 163 4.79 19.74 -6.67
CA ASN A 163 5.20 21.14 -6.82
C ASN A 163 4.05 22.13 -6.58
N THR A 164 2.87 21.81 -7.11
CA THR A 164 1.67 22.63 -6.93
C THR A 164 1.15 22.55 -5.49
N LEU A 165 1.24 21.38 -4.85
CA LEU A 165 0.90 21.22 -3.43
C LEU A 165 1.81 22.07 -2.56
N THR A 166 3.11 22.00 -2.78
CA THR A 166 4.11 22.82 -2.09
C THR A 166 3.85 24.32 -2.26
N LEU A 167 3.46 24.76 -3.47
CA LEU A 167 3.09 26.15 -3.74
C LEU A 167 1.91 26.60 -2.88
N VAL A 168 0.85 25.78 -2.80
CA VAL A 168 -0.33 26.09 -1.98
C VAL A 168 0.01 26.07 -0.50
N GLN A 169 0.75 25.07 -0.02
CA GLN A 169 1.14 24.96 1.39
C GLN A 169 2.04 26.12 1.82
N ARG A 170 2.95 26.58 0.97
CA ARG A 170 3.87 27.67 1.25
C ARG A 170 3.16 28.96 1.58
N LEU A 171 2.05 29.29 0.90
CA LEU A 171 1.22 30.46 1.19
C LEU A 171 0.76 30.47 2.66
N PHE A 172 0.34 29.34 3.20
CA PHE A 172 -0.12 29.20 4.58
C PHE A 172 1.03 29.09 5.61
N VAL A 173 2.22 28.71 5.17
CA VAL A 173 3.43 28.71 6.03
C VAL A 173 3.97 30.13 6.23
N GLU A 174 4.01 30.91 5.15
CA GLU A 174 4.51 32.29 5.17
C GLU A 174 3.54 33.25 5.85
N SER A 175 2.24 32.93 5.89
CA SER A 175 1.17 33.75 6.43
C SER A 175 0.37 33.03 7.52
N ARG A 176 1.04 32.55 8.58
CA ARG A 176 0.49 31.63 9.60
C ARG A 176 -0.82 32.09 10.27
N GLU A 177 -1.04 33.38 10.43
CA GLU A 177 -2.21 33.95 11.11
C GLU A 177 -3.32 34.36 10.12
N GLN A 178 -3.08 34.26 8.82
CA GLN A 178 -4.07 34.70 7.82
C GLN A 178 -5.03 33.56 7.45
N ILE A 179 -6.25 33.98 7.21
CA ILE A 179 -7.34 33.11 6.74
C ILE A 179 -7.57 33.44 5.27
N PHE A 180 -7.60 32.44 4.43
CA PHE A 180 -7.72 32.58 2.99
C PHE A 180 -9.03 31.96 2.48
N SER A 181 -9.71 32.67 1.60
CA SER A 181 -10.76 32.08 0.76
C SER A 181 -10.14 31.39 -0.48
N VAL A 182 -10.94 30.59 -1.21
CA VAL A 182 -10.50 30.01 -2.49
C VAL A 182 -10.01 31.10 -3.46
N ASP A 183 -10.70 32.24 -3.50
CA ASP A 183 -10.38 33.31 -4.44
C ASP A 183 -9.06 34.02 -4.06
N ASP A 184 -8.73 34.12 -2.78
CA ASP A 184 -7.45 34.64 -2.31
C ASP A 184 -6.30 33.73 -2.73
N VAL A 185 -6.45 32.41 -2.58
CA VAL A 185 -5.43 31.43 -3.00
C VAL A 185 -5.28 31.39 -4.52
N VAL A 186 -6.38 31.53 -5.28
CA VAL A 186 -6.34 31.69 -6.75
C VAL A 186 -5.51 32.90 -7.12
N SER A 187 -5.75 34.04 -6.48
CA SER A 187 -5.03 35.28 -6.76
C SER A 187 -3.55 35.20 -6.42
N ALA A 188 -3.21 34.51 -5.33
CA ALA A 188 -1.82 34.37 -4.87
C ALA A 188 -1.02 33.33 -5.67
N THR A 189 -1.65 32.26 -6.15
CA THR A 189 -0.96 31.13 -6.81
C THR A 189 -1.08 31.09 -8.33
N GLY A 190 -2.05 31.84 -8.91
CA GLY A 190 -2.37 31.79 -10.33
C GLY A 190 -3.07 30.51 -10.79
N LEU A 191 -3.44 29.62 -9.88
CA LEU A 191 -4.11 28.36 -10.20
C LEU A 191 -5.58 28.58 -10.59
N SER A 192 -6.15 27.67 -11.37
CA SER A 192 -7.58 27.70 -11.64
C SER A 192 -8.40 27.45 -10.37
N LYS A 193 -9.60 28.00 -10.28
CA LYS A 193 -10.49 27.85 -9.12
C LYS A 193 -10.80 26.38 -8.78
N THR A 194 -10.95 25.54 -9.78
CA THR A 194 -11.17 24.09 -9.65
C THR A 194 -9.93 23.39 -9.09
N THR A 195 -8.76 23.73 -9.60
CA THR A 195 -7.48 23.21 -9.13
C THR A 195 -7.27 23.62 -7.66
N THR A 196 -7.41 24.92 -7.36
CA THR A 196 -7.25 25.46 -6.00
C THR A 196 -8.15 24.74 -4.99
N ARG A 197 -9.44 24.58 -5.27
CA ARG A 197 -10.36 23.84 -4.38
C ARG A 197 -9.86 22.44 -4.08
N ARG A 198 -9.44 21.69 -5.10
CA ARG A 198 -8.95 20.33 -4.95
C ARG A 198 -7.70 20.26 -4.04
N TYR A 199 -6.76 21.19 -4.19
CA TYR A 199 -5.57 21.24 -3.34
C TYR A 199 -5.87 21.67 -1.90
N LEU A 200 -6.79 22.62 -1.69
CA LEU A 200 -7.24 23.02 -0.37
C LEU A 200 -7.97 21.87 0.35
N GLU A 201 -8.86 21.15 -0.34
CA GLU A 201 -9.53 19.97 0.22
C GLU A 201 -8.52 18.90 0.61
N HIS A 202 -7.51 18.63 -0.23
CA HIS A 202 -6.43 17.71 0.11
C HIS A 202 -5.63 18.16 1.35
N CYS A 203 -5.34 19.46 1.49
CA CYS A 203 -4.67 20.00 2.66
C CYS A 203 -5.53 19.89 3.94
N VAL A 204 -6.85 19.98 3.83
CA VAL A 204 -7.78 19.74 4.96
C VAL A 204 -7.82 18.25 5.33
N GLU A 205 -7.94 17.36 4.34
CA GLU A 205 -7.95 15.91 4.55
C GLU A 205 -6.64 15.38 5.18
N SER A 206 -5.51 16.01 4.83
CA SER A 206 -4.19 15.69 5.42
C SER A 206 -3.95 16.31 6.80
N GLY A 207 -4.89 17.11 7.32
CA GLY A 207 -4.74 17.81 8.60
C GLY A 207 -3.80 19.01 8.55
N PHE A 208 -3.33 19.43 7.37
CA PHE A 208 -2.47 20.61 7.23
C PHE A 208 -3.26 21.91 7.36
N LEU A 209 -4.54 21.94 6.91
CA LEU A 209 -5.44 23.08 7.04
C LEU A 209 -6.70 22.70 7.81
N THR A 210 -7.31 23.72 8.45
CA THR A 210 -8.68 23.68 8.96
C THR A 210 -9.57 24.59 8.13
N VAL A 211 -10.88 24.25 8.05
CA VAL A 211 -11.86 25.01 7.29
C VAL A 211 -12.90 25.60 8.23
N GLU A 212 -13.20 26.87 8.07
CA GLU A 212 -14.28 27.58 8.75
C GLU A 212 -15.34 28.00 7.74
N MET A 213 -16.61 28.00 8.14
CA MET A 213 -17.71 28.39 7.29
C MET A 213 -18.18 29.80 7.67
N LEU A 214 -18.04 30.75 6.75
CA LEU A 214 -18.57 32.09 6.94
C LEU A 214 -19.97 32.17 6.34
N TYR A 215 -20.97 32.35 7.20
CA TYR A 215 -22.37 32.54 6.80
C TYR A 215 -22.67 34.03 6.57
N GLY A 216 -22.93 34.42 5.33
CA GLY A 216 -23.39 35.76 4.99
C GLY A 216 -24.92 35.89 5.12
N LYS A 217 -25.42 37.15 5.21
CA LYS A 217 -26.88 37.42 5.28
C LYS A 217 -27.64 37.00 4.02
N ILE A 218 -27.00 36.86 2.86
CA ILE A 218 -27.57 36.44 1.59
C ILE A 218 -26.46 35.71 0.80
N GLY A 219 -26.72 34.49 0.30
CA GLY A 219 -25.80 33.72 -0.55
C GLY A 219 -25.32 32.39 0.07
N HIS A 220 -24.55 31.62 -0.70
CA HIS A 220 -23.95 30.36 -0.22
C HIS A 220 -22.84 30.67 0.80
N PRO A 221 -22.70 29.85 1.86
CA PRO A 221 -21.62 30.02 2.84
C PRO A 221 -20.25 29.97 2.15
N ARG A 222 -19.33 30.84 2.55
CA ARG A 222 -17.96 30.86 2.05
C ARG A 222 -17.08 30.00 2.93
N ARG A 223 -16.24 29.15 2.33
CA ARG A 223 -15.21 28.39 3.02
C ARG A 223 -13.96 29.25 3.18
N LEU A 224 -13.47 29.33 4.39
CA LEU A 224 -12.24 29.99 4.75
C LEU A 224 -11.27 28.94 5.30
N TYR A 225 -10.01 29.01 4.89
CA TYR A 225 -8.98 28.06 5.21
C TYR A 225 -7.89 28.72 6.03
N ARG A 226 -7.44 28.06 7.08
CA ARG A 226 -6.28 28.47 7.88
C ARG A 226 -5.39 27.27 8.17
N ARG A 227 -4.14 27.54 8.51
CA ARG A 227 -3.23 26.48 8.96
C ARG A 227 -3.75 25.84 10.25
N ALA A 228 -3.74 24.49 10.31
CA ALA A 228 -4.04 23.79 11.54
C ALA A 228 -2.98 24.13 12.61
N GLU A 229 -3.41 24.46 13.83
CA GLU A 229 -2.50 24.61 14.97
C GLU A 229 -1.97 23.20 15.30
N GLY A 230 -0.69 22.95 15.03
CA GLY A 230 -0.03 21.74 15.47
C GLY A 230 0.11 21.77 16.99
N GLU A 231 -0.31 20.71 17.66
CA GLU A 231 0.12 20.46 19.03
C GLU A 231 1.65 20.49 19.09
N ALA A 232 2.18 21.33 19.98
CA ALA A 232 3.61 21.49 20.21
C ALA A 232 4.19 20.26 20.91
#